data_fdfd720ffc939a90d2dff49e7c8e3f59
#
_entry.id   fdfd720ffc939a90d2dff49e7c8e3f59
#
_cell.length_a   1.000
_cell.length_b   1.000
_cell.length_c   1.000
_cell.angle_alpha   90.00
_cell.angle_beta   90.00
_cell.angle_gamma   90.00
#
_symmetry.space_group_name_H-M   'P 1'
#
loop_
_entity.id
_entity.type
_entity.pdbx_description
1 polymer ?
#
loop_
_entity_poly.entity_id
_entity_poly.type
_entity_poly.pdbx_seq_one_letter_code
_entity_poly.pdbx_strand_id
1 'polypeptide(L)'
;LRLAGVSEFVLLELEDTPGGNSRGGMVGGLPCPQGAHYLPLPGDDAREVQDLLEELGLRRRVSGRWQYDEQFLCHSPQERLFIGGAWQDGLLPVQGVGDATLAQYRRFARLVATQTNAARFAMPALTLWDAQHPMAPSHRALDAVTFAAWRAEQGLDDPHLRWYLDYCCRDDYGAGAHRVSAWAGIHYFASRHGFHAPGEPID
;
A
#
# COMPACT_ATOMS: atom_id res chain seq x y z
N LEU A 1 15.93 -8.65 14.70
CA LEU A 1 17.10 -9.24 15.40
C LEU A 1 17.22 -8.71 16.82
N ARG A 2 17.28 -7.38 17.03
CA ARG A 2 17.41 -6.77 18.37
C ARG A 2 16.27 -7.21 19.31
N LEU A 3 15.01 -7.12 18.90
CA LEU A 3 13.87 -7.55 19.70
C LEU A 3 13.87 -9.06 20.00
N ALA A 4 14.48 -9.86 19.15
CA ALA A 4 14.69 -11.29 19.37
C ALA A 4 15.94 -11.60 20.21
N GLY A 5 16.63 -10.59 20.75
CA GLY A 5 17.83 -10.76 21.56
C GLY A 5 19.07 -11.22 20.78
N VAL A 6 19.04 -11.16 19.46
CA VAL A 6 20.20 -11.50 18.62
C VAL A 6 21.15 -10.31 18.58
N SER A 7 22.31 -10.45 19.21
CA SER A 7 23.37 -9.43 19.25
C SER A 7 24.56 -9.72 18.34
N GLU A 8 24.78 -10.99 18.01
CA GLU A 8 25.86 -11.47 17.15
C GLU A 8 25.38 -11.56 15.70
N PHE A 9 25.55 -10.48 14.94
CA PHE A 9 25.21 -10.46 13.49
C PHE A 9 26.12 -9.49 12.74
N VAL A 10 26.21 -9.68 11.43
CA VAL A 10 26.93 -8.79 10.50
C VAL A 10 25.92 -8.20 9.54
N LEU A 11 25.92 -6.89 9.40
CA LEU A 11 25.17 -6.16 8.38
C LEU A 11 26.10 -5.86 7.21
N LEU A 12 25.78 -6.41 6.03
CA LEU A 12 26.51 -6.14 4.80
C LEU A 12 25.72 -5.12 3.97
N GLU A 13 26.39 -4.06 3.57
CA GLU A 13 25.83 -3.00 2.74
C GLU A 13 26.82 -2.69 1.61
N LEU A 14 26.31 -2.40 0.42
CA LEU A 14 27.10 -2.09 -0.75
C LEU A 14 27.37 -0.58 -0.86
N GLU A 15 26.48 0.22 -0.30
CA GLU A 15 26.60 1.68 -0.24
C GLU A 15 27.40 2.12 0.99
N ASP A 16 27.80 3.39 1.05
CA ASP A 16 28.56 3.96 2.16
C ASP A 16 27.78 3.96 3.50
N THR A 17 26.47 3.91 3.43
CA THR A 17 25.57 3.89 4.60
C THR A 17 24.39 2.96 4.37
N PRO A 18 23.96 2.20 5.39
CA PRO A 18 22.80 1.32 5.26
C PRO A 18 21.50 2.12 5.13
N GLY A 19 20.48 1.47 4.57
CA GLY A 19 19.12 2.01 4.49
C GLY A 19 18.52 2.00 3.09
N GLY A 20 19.34 1.96 2.04
CA GLY A 20 18.86 1.92 0.66
C GLY A 20 17.83 3.01 0.38
N ASN A 21 16.63 2.64 -0.08
CA ASN A 21 15.54 3.56 -0.37
C ASN A 21 14.91 4.21 0.90
N SER A 22 15.18 3.67 2.08
CA SER A 22 14.69 4.23 3.36
C SER A 22 15.70 5.15 4.04
N ARG A 23 16.75 5.56 3.31
CA ARG A 23 17.79 6.43 3.85
C ARG A 23 17.29 7.85 4.08
N GLY A 24 17.65 8.42 5.24
CA GLY A 24 17.45 9.83 5.53
C GLY A 24 18.54 10.72 4.94
N GLY A 25 18.25 11.98 4.79
CA GLY A 25 19.16 13.01 4.32
C GLY A 25 18.82 14.40 4.86
N MET A 26 19.37 15.42 4.25
CA MET A 26 19.14 16.82 4.61
C MET A 26 18.82 17.63 3.36
N VAL A 27 17.79 18.46 3.41
CA VAL A 27 17.48 19.46 2.39
C VAL A 27 17.29 20.81 3.07
N GLY A 28 18.09 21.80 2.69
CA GLY A 28 18.04 23.14 3.28
C GLY A 28 18.25 23.17 4.81
N GLY A 29 19.04 22.23 5.35
CA GLY A 29 19.28 22.10 6.79
C GLY A 29 18.20 21.35 7.57
N LEU A 30 17.16 20.84 6.90
CA LEU A 30 16.10 20.06 7.51
C LEU A 30 16.28 18.57 7.22
N PRO A 31 16.16 17.69 8.22
CA PRO A 31 16.17 16.25 7.99
C PRO A 31 14.94 15.81 7.18
N CYS A 32 15.17 14.98 6.17
CA CYS A 32 14.10 14.48 5.32
C CYS A 32 14.42 13.07 4.79
N PRO A 33 13.43 12.26 4.42
CA PRO A 33 13.65 11.02 3.70
C PRO A 33 14.13 11.32 2.26
N GLN A 34 15.00 10.47 1.72
CA GLN A 34 15.50 10.57 0.36
C GLN A 34 14.78 9.65 -0.64
N GLY A 35 14.04 8.71 -0.15
CA GLY A 35 13.26 7.77 -0.95
C GLY A 35 11.95 7.43 -0.26
N ALA A 36 11.83 6.26 0.34
CA ALA A 36 10.63 5.87 1.09
C ALA A 36 10.35 6.90 2.20
N HIS A 37 9.18 7.50 2.18
CA HIS A 37 8.90 8.70 2.96
C HIS A 37 7.62 8.60 3.81
N TYR A 38 6.87 7.51 3.71
CA TYR A 38 5.71 7.28 4.56
C TYR A 38 5.53 5.81 4.89
N LEU A 39 4.81 5.55 5.96
CA LEU A 39 4.34 4.25 6.38
C LEU A 39 2.82 4.33 6.54
N PRO A 40 2.03 3.44 5.93
CA PRO A 40 0.61 3.33 6.23
C PRO A 40 0.40 3.06 7.72
N LEU A 41 -0.68 3.58 8.31
CA LEU A 41 -1.02 3.25 9.69
C LEU A 41 -1.13 1.73 9.84
N PRO A 42 -0.36 1.13 10.77
CA PRO A 42 -0.34 -0.32 10.91
C PRO A 42 -1.69 -0.84 11.41
N GLY A 43 -2.22 -1.86 10.76
CA GLY A 43 -3.40 -2.59 11.23
C GLY A 43 -3.12 -3.35 12.53
N ASP A 44 -4.18 -3.88 13.15
CA ASP A 44 -4.12 -4.56 14.45
C ASP A 44 -3.17 -5.78 14.47
N ASP A 45 -2.93 -6.37 13.32
CA ASP A 45 -2.06 -7.54 13.18
C ASP A 45 -0.57 -7.21 13.05
N ALA A 46 -0.23 -5.95 12.75
CA ALA A 46 1.15 -5.49 12.56
C ALA A 46 1.82 -5.12 13.90
N ARG A 47 1.80 -6.04 14.86
CA ARG A 47 2.23 -5.80 16.26
C ARG A 47 3.66 -5.31 16.35
N GLU A 48 4.59 -5.94 15.64
CA GLU A 48 6.01 -5.57 15.66
C GLU A 48 6.24 -4.13 15.16
N VAL A 49 5.46 -3.69 14.16
CA VAL A 49 5.51 -2.32 13.67
C VAL A 49 4.91 -1.37 14.70
N GLN A 50 3.79 -1.76 15.30
CA GLN A 50 3.13 -0.98 16.34
C GLN A 50 4.05 -0.79 17.57
N ASP A 51 4.72 -1.85 18.01
CA ASP A 51 5.67 -1.81 19.14
C ASP A 51 6.86 -0.91 18.82
N LEU A 52 7.37 -0.97 17.58
CA LEU A 52 8.44 -0.09 17.13
C LEU A 52 8.01 1.39 17.14
N LEU A 53 6.80 1.71 16.68
CA LEU A 53 6.29 3.08 16.69
C LEU A 53 6.11 3.61 18.14
N GLU A 54 5.73 2.74 19.07
CA GLU A 54 5.62 3.07 20.49
C GLU A 54 7.01 3.32 21.09
N GLU A 55 7.98 2.46 20.82
CA GLU A 55 9.37 2.61 21.25
C GLU A 55 10.00 3.91 20.73
N LEU A 56 9.67 4.29 19.48
CA LEU A 56 10.12 5.55 18.88
C LEU A 56 9.36 6.78 19.37
N GLY A 57 8.32 6.60 20.22
CA GLY A 57 7.49 7.69 20.72
C GLY A 57 6.52 8.27 19.68
N LEU A 58 6.36 7.62 18.53
CA LEU A 58 5.48 8.06 17.43
C LEU A 58 4.01 7.69 17.69
N ARG A 59 3.76 6.81 18.64
CA ARG A 59 2.45 6.42 19.09
C ARG A 59 2.45 6.22 20.60
N ARG A 60 1.36 6.59 21.27
CA ARG A 60 1.19 6.46 22.73
C ARG A 60 -0.25 6.19 23.09
N ARG A 61 -0.47 5.65 24.29
CA ARG A 61 -1.81 5.47 24.84
C ARG A 61 -2.26 6.72 25.62
N VAL A 62 -3.39 7.31 25.22
CA VAL A 62 -3.99 8.47 25.89
C VAL A 62 -5.44 8.12 26.20
N SER A 63 -5.81 8.14 27.49
CA SER A 63 -7.17 7.78 27.95
C SER A 63 -7.67 6.43 27.41
N GLY A 64 -6.78 5.44 27.34
CA GLY A 64 -7.11 4.09 26.86
C GLY A 64 -7.17 3.93 25.35
N ARG A 65 -6.99 4.98 24.57
CA ARG A 65 -6.97 4.97 23.09
C ARG A 65 -5.57 5.19 22.57
N TRP A 66 -5.23 4.56 21.45
CA TRP A 66 -4.00 4.83 20.74
C TRP A 66 -4.08 6.17 20.02
N GLN A 67 -3.06 6.99 20.19
CA GLN A 67 -2.89 8.28 19.55
C GLN A 67 -1.50 8.32 18.89
N TYR A 68 -1.45 8.70 17.64
CA TYR A 68 -0.21 8.96 16.91
C TYR A 68 0.20 10.42 17.09
N ASP A 69 1.50 10.68 17.01
CA ASP A 69 2.00 12.04 17.06
C ASP A 69 1.70 12.75 15.73
N GLU A 70 0.90 13.80 15.81
CA GLU A 70 0.42 14.56 14.65
C GLU A 70 1.54 15.19 13.81
N GLN A 71 2.71 15.44 14.40
CA GLN A 71 3.87 15.99 13.68
C GLN A 71 4.38 15.03 12.60
N PHE A 72 4.14 13.73 12.76
CA PHE A 72 4.59 12.69 11.85
C PHE A 72 3.46 12.12 10.99
N LEU A 73 2.23 12.61 11.16
CA LEU A 73 1.12 12.22 10.31
C LEU A 73 1.14 13.04 9.02
N CYS A 74 1.00 12.33 7.92
CA CYS A 74 0.77 12.96 6.64
C CYS A 74 -0.73 13.24 6.46
N HIS A 75 -1.11 14.48 6.23
CA HIS A 75 -2.50 14.87 6.06
C HIS A 75 -2.94 14.78 4.59
N SER A 76 -4.16 14.33 4.36
CA SER A 76 -4.78 14.30 3.05
C SER A 76 -5.31 15.72 2.67
N PRO A 77 -5.27 16.10 1.39
CA PRO A 77 -4.74 15.36 0.25
C PRO A 77 -3.22 15.55 0.11
N GLN A 78 -2.49 14.45 -0.06
CA GLN A 78 -1.04 14.47 -0.24
C GLN A 78 -0.64 14.43 -1.70
N GLU A 79 -1.45 13.80 -2.51
CA GLU A 79 -1.20 13.54 -3.92
C GLU A 79 -2.20 14.31 -4.76
N ARG A 80 -1.71 14.87 -5.86
CA ARG A 80 -2.54 15.54 -6.86
C ARG A 80 -2.17 15.11 -8.25
N LEU A 81 -3.14 14.98 -9.11
CA LEU A 81 -2.99 14.66 -10.51
C LEU A 81 -3.30 15.88 -11.38
N PHE A 82 -2.37 16.23 -12.28
CA PHE A 82 -2.65 17.17 -13.35
C PHE A 82 -3.09 16.41 -14.60
N ILE A 83 -4.37 16.53 -14.97
CA ILE A 83 -4.96 15.83 -16.10
C ILE A 83 -5.96 16.72 -16.82
N GLY A 84 -5.99 16.66 -18.15
CA GLY A 84 -6.93 17.46 -18.95
C GLY A 84 -6.78 18.99 -18.79
N GLY A 85 -5.59 19.47 -18.38
CA GLY A 85 -5.34 20.90 -18.16
C GLY A 85 -5.74 21.40 -16.76
N ALA A 86 -6.18 20.55 -15.85
CA ALA A 86 -6.61 20.91 -14.49
C ALA A 86 -5.98 20.01 -13.42
N TRP A 87 -5.84 20.55 -12.20
CA TRP A 87 -5.45 19.78 -11.02
C TRP A 87 -6.66 19.15 -10.36
N GLN A 88 -6.50 17.91 -9.91
CA GLN A 88 -7.43 17.22 -9.01
C GLN A 88 -6.69 16.64 -7.81
N ASP A 89 -7.38 16.49 -6.69
CA ASP A 89 -6.87 15.77 -5.53
C ASP A 89 -6.95 14.27 -5.76
N GLY A 90 -5.93 13.55 -5.29
CA GLY A 90 -5.75 12.12 -5.52
C GLY A 90 -5.27 11.79 -6.94
N LEU A 91 -4.80 10.55 -7.11
CA LEU A 91 -4.19 10.08 -8.36
C LEU A 91 -5.19 9.36 -9.28
N LEU A 92 -6.31 8.87 -8.76
CA LEU A 92 -7.33 8.23 -9.60
C LEU A 92 -8.03 9.31 -10.46
N PRO A 93 -7.98 9.23 -11.80
CA PRO A 93 -8.66 10.20 -12.65
C PRO A 93 -10.16 10.21 -12.40
N VAL A 94 -10.71 11.36 -11.99
CA VAL A 94 -12.15 11.51 -11.68
C VAL A 94 -12.79 12.68 -12.42
N GLN A 95 -12.00 13.64 -12.89
CA GLN A 95 -12.53 14.80 -13.63
C GLN A 95 -12.75 14.44 -15.10
N GLY A 96 -13.93 14.74 -15.60
CA GLY A 96 -14.28 14.54 -17.02
C GLY A 96 -14.42 13.06 -17.44
N VAL A 97 -14.43 12.11 -16.50
CA VAL A 97 -14.66 10.70 -16.80
C VAL A 97 -16.16 10.42 -16.98
N GLY A 98 -16.49 9.52 -17.90
CA GLY A 98 -17.89 9.13 -18.15
C GLY A 98 -18.40 8.03 -17.20
N ASP A 99 -19.70 7.77 -17.24
CA ASP A 99 -20.37 6.76 -16.43
C ASP A 99 -19.80 5.35 -16.61
N ALA A 100 -19.31 5.01 -17.81
CA ALA A 100 -18.68 3.73 -18.09
C ALA A 100 -17.39 3.54 -17.27
N THR A 101 -16.56 4.57 -17.19
CA THR A 101 -15.35 4.58 -16.35
C THR A 101 -15.72 4.44 -14.87
N LEU A 102 -16.67 5.23 -14.38
CA LEU A 102 -17.14 5.14 -13.00
C LEU A 102 -17.74 3.77 -12.66
N ALA A 103 -18.41 3.13 -13.60
CA ALA A 103 -18.93 1.76 -13.44
C ALA A 103 -17.78 0.75 -13.27
N GLN A 104 -16.67 0.91 -13.99
CA GLN A 104 -15.48 0.07 -13.83
C GLN A 104 -14.76 0.31 -12.51
N TYR A 105 -14.70 1.55 -12.03
CA TYR A 105 -14.17 1.87 -10.69
C TYR A 105 -14.98 1.17 -9.60
N ARG A 106 -16.31 1.29 -9.62
CA ARG A 106 -17.19 0.57 -8.68
C ARG A 106 -17.06 -0.95 -8.78
N ARG A 107 -16.88 -1.48 -10.01
CA ARG A 107 -16.65 -2.92 -10.19
C ARG A 107 -15.33 -3.35 -9.55
N PHE A 108 -14.25 -2.60 -9.76
CA PHE A 108 -12.96 -2.90 -9.13
C PHE A 108 -13.05 -2.82 -7.60
N ALA A 109 -13.70 -1.79 -7.05
CA ALA A 109 -13.93 -1.65 -5.61
C ALA A 109 -14.59 -2.91 -5.01
N ARG A 110 -15.66 -3.40 -5.63
CA ARG A 110 -16.35 -4.63 -5.19
C ARG A 110 -15.46 -5.87 -5.28
N LEU A 111 -14.65 -5.99 -6.32
CA LEU A 111 -13.73 -7.13 -6.46
C LEU A 111 -12.67 -7.12 -5.35
N VAL A 112 -12.10 -5.96 -5.05
CA VAL A 112 -11.14 -5.81 -3.93
C VAL A 112 -11.82 -6.15 -2.61
N ALA A 113 -13.01 -5.61 -2.32
CA ALA A 113 -13.76 -5.89 -1.10
C ALA A 113 -14.11 -7.38 -0.95
N THR A 114 -14.46 -8.05 -2.04
CA THR A 114 -14.73 -9.50 -2.04
C THR A 114 -13.47 -10.30 -1.65
N GLN A 115 -12.29 -9.91 -2.17
CA GLN A 115 -11.03 -10.56 -1.82
C GLN A 115 -10.66 -10.30 -0.35
N THR A 116 -10.82 -9.07 0.12
CA THR A 116 -10.58 -8.70 1.52
C THR A 116 -11.44 -9.53 2.47
N ASN A 117 -12.72 -9.75 2.14
CA ASN A 117 -13.64 -10.55 2.95
C ASN A 117 -13.41 -12.06 2.85
N ALA A 118 -12.92 -12.54 1.70
CA ALA A 118 -12.71 -13.98 1.45
C ALA A 118 -11.37 -14.48 1.99
N ALA A 119 -10.39 -13.59 2.12
CA ALA A 119 -9.04 -13.93 2.47
C ALA A 119 -8.38 -12.77 3.22
N ARG A 120 -7.60 -13.12 4.25
CA ARG A 120 -6.92 -12.12 5.05
C ARG A 120 -5.75 -11.54 4.27
N PHE A 121 -5.81 -10.25 4.00
CA PHE A 121 -4.67 -9.47 3.55
C PHE A 121 -4.12 -8.67 4.74
N ALA A 122 -2.85 -8.83 5.04
CA ALA A 122 -2.21 -8.13 6.15
C ALA A 122 -1.02 -7.30 5.66
N MET A 123 -0.67 -6.30 6.43
CA MET A 123 0.57 -5.55 6.29
C MET A 123 1.30 -5.57 7.64
N PRO A 124 2.53 -6.08 7.70
CA PRO A 124 3.31 -6.65 6.58
C PRO A 124 2.77 -8.01 6.09
N ALA A 125 2.97 -8.30 4.82
CA ALA A 125 2.49 -9.52 4.16
C ALA A 125 3.05 -10.82 4.79
N LEU A 126 4.22 -10.77 5.39
CA LEU A 126 4.89 -11.92 6.04
C LEU A 126 4.10 -12.52 7.20
N THR A 127 3.18 -11.77 7.81
CA THR A 127 2.31 -12.31 8.87
C THR A 127 1.33 -13.35 8.35
N LEU A 128 1.21 -13.49 7.02
CA LEU A 128 0.33 -14.45 6.36
C LEU A 128 1.00 -15.81 6.10
N TRP A 129 2.32 -15.90 6.22
CA TRP A 129 3.11 -17.04 5.71
C TRP A 129 4.06 -17.56 6.77
N ASP A 130 3.55 -18.16 7.77
CA ASP A 130 4.34 -19.03 8.63
C ASP A 130 4.10 -20.52 8.28
N ALA A 131 4.86 -21.41 8.89
CA ALA A 131 4.72 -22.85 8.64
C ALA A 131 3.35 -23.41 9.05
N GLN A 132 2.63 -22.70 9.92
CA GLN A 132 1.32 -23.07 10.44
C GLN A 132 0.18 -22.45 9.63
N HIS A 133 0.47 -21.38 8.89
CA HIS A 133 -0.53 -20.64 8.08
C HIS A 133 -0.05 -20.55 6.62
N PRO A 134 -0.09 -21.65 5.86
CA PRO A 134 0.29 -21.63 4.46
C PRO A 134 -0.66 -20.73 3.66
N MET A 135 -0.12 -20.09 2.62
CA MET A 135 -0.90 -19.28 1.69
C MET A 135 -2.14 -20.04 1.20
N ALA A 136 -3.30 -19.45 1.35
CA ALA A 136 -4.57 -20.06 0.93
C ALA A 136 -4.54 -20.41 -0.57
N PRO A 137 -5.20 -21.50 -1.00
CA PRO A 137 -5.22 -21.90 -2.41
C PRO A 137 -5.73 -20.79 -3.34
N SER A 138 -6.70 -19.97 -2.90
CA SER A 138 -7.21 -18.81 -3.63
C SER A 138 -6.14 -17.75 -3.85
N HIS A 139 -5.31 -17.47 -2.85
CA HIS A 139 -4.19 -16.53 -2.97
C HIS A 139 -3.09 -17.06 -3.89
N ARG A 140 -2.77 -18.35 -3.85
CA ARG A 140 -1.82 -18.97 -4.80
C ARG A 140 -2.30 -18.87 -6.23
N ALA A 141 -3.61 -19.03 -6.46
CA ALA A 141 -4.19 -18.85 -7.79
C ALA A 141 -4.03 -17.42 -8.31
N LEU A 142 -4.22 -16.43 -7.45
CA LEU A 142 -3.97 -15.02 -7.78
C LEU A 142 -2.48 -14.72 -8.00
N ASP A 143 -1.60 -15.35 -7.23
CA ASP A 143 -0.15 -15.16 -7.38
C ASP A 143 0.41 -15.81 -8.65
N ALA A 144 -0.28 -16.81 -9.19
CA ALA A 144 0.11 -17.52 -10.41
C ALA A 144 -0.16 -16.74 -11.71
N VAL A 145 -0.92 -15.65 -11.67
CA VAL A 145 -1.26 -14.82 -12.83
C VAL A 145 -0.83 -13.38 -12.64
N THR A 146 -0.57 -12.66 -13.73
CA THR A 146 -0.25 -11.24 -13.64
C THR A 146 -1.48 -10.40 -13.32
N PHE A 147 -1.28 -9.26 -12.68
CA PHE A 147 -2.38 -8.34 -12.37
C PHE A 147 -3.07 -7.83 -13.66
N ALA A 148 -2.30 -7.62 -14.72
CA ALA A 148 -2.86 -7.25 -16.01
C ALA A 148 -3.74 -8.35 -16.62
N ALA A 149 -3.33 -9.62 -16.52
CA ALA A 149 -4.13 -10.75 -17.01
C ALA A 149 -5.41 -10.93 -16.20
N TRP A 150 -5.31 -10.93 -14.87
CA TRP A 150 -6.46 -11.00 -13.97
C TRP A 150 -7.46 -9.86 -14.24
N ARG A 151 -6.97 -8.63 -14.36
CA ARG A 151 -7.78 -7.46 -14.67
C ARG A 151 -8.54 -7.62 -15.99
N ALA A 152 -7.85 -8.10 -17.03
CA ALA A 152 -8.48 -8.36 -18.34
C ALA A 152 -9.58 -9.43 -18.25
N GLU A 153 -9.34 -10.51 -17.50
CA GLU A 153 -10.32 -11.56 -17.23
C GLU A 153 -11.55 -11.02 -16.51
N GLN A 154 -11.35 -10.06 -15.59
CA GLN A 154 -12.44 -9.37 -14.90
C GLN A 154 -13.16 -8.33 -15.78
N GLY A 155 -12.77 -8.14 -17.04
CA GLY A 155 -13.36 -7.14 -17.94
C GLY A 155 -13.13 -5.69 -17.50
N LEU A 156 -12.01 -5.44 -16.83
CA LEU A 156 -11.58 -4.10 -16.39
C LEU A 156 -10.63 -3.51 -17.43
N ASP A 157 -11.17 -2.91 -18.46
CA ASP A 157 -10.44 -2.44 -19.66
C ASP A 157 -10.41 -0.91 -19.81
N ASP A 158 -11.06 -0.16 -18.93
CA ASP A 158 -11.06 1.30 -18.94
C ASP A 158 -9.62 1.87 -18.89
N PRO A 159 -9.26 2.82 -19.78
CA PRO A 159 -7.90 3.33 -19.87
C PRO A 159 -7.41 4.05 -18.61
N HIS A 160 -8.29 4.80 -17.92
CA HIS A 160 -7.93 5.53 -16.70
C HIS A 160 -7.71 4.57 -15.52
N LEU A 161 -8.59 3.57 -15.37
CA LEU A 161 -8.40 2.52 -14.37
C LEU A 161 -7.11 1.73 -14.63
N ARG A 162 -6.87 1.34 -15.88
CA ARG A 162 -5.64 0.64 -16.28
C ARG A 162 -4.39 1.42 -15.93
N TRP A 163 -4.38 2.70 -16.26
CA TRP A 163 -3.26 3.60 -15.96
C TRP A 163 -3.01 3.68 -14.45
N TYR A 164 -4.06 3.89 -13.67
CA TYR A 164 -3.95 4.02 -12.22
C TYR A 164 -3.45 2.73 -11.55
N LEU A 165 -4.01 1.57 -11.92
CA LEU A 165 -3.57 0.27 -11.38
C LEU A 165 -2.13 -0.07 -11.77
N ASP A 166 -1.71 0.29 -12.97
CA ASP A 166 -0.32 0.11 -13.42
C ASP A 166 0.63 1.08 -12.70
N TYR A 167 0.19 2.32 -12.44
CA TYR A 167 0.91 3.28 -11.60
C TYR A 167 1.16 2.72 -10.21
N CYS A 168 0.13 2.26 -9.51
CA CYS A 168 0.26 1.68 -8.17
C CYS A 168 1.25 0.50 -8.13
N CYS A 169 1.26 -0.34 -9.17
CA CYS A 169 2.22 -1.43 -9.27
C CYS A 169 3.66 -0.92 -9.44
N ARG A 170 3.87 0.10 -10.24
CA ARG A 170 5.22 0.68 -10.43
C ARG A 170 5.72 1.39 -9.18
N ASP A 171 4.84 2.06 -8.48
CA ASP A 171 5.16 2.78 -7.25
C ASP A 171 5.61 1.82 -6.15
N ASP A 172 4.80 0.82 -5.81
CA ASP A 172 5.10 -0.11 -4.72
C ASP A 172 6.12 -1.21 -5.08
N TYR A 173 6.10 -1.70 -6.32
CA TYR A 173 6.85 -2.90 -6.71
C TYR A 173 7.94 -2.66 -7.76
N GLY A 174 8.10 -1.43 -8.24
CA GLY A 174 9.06 -1.09 -9.28
C GLY A 174 8.80 -1.77 -10.63
N ALA A 175 7.60 -2.33 -10.84
CA ALA A 175 7.23 -3.07 -12.04
C ALA A 175 5.78 -2.82 -12.44
N GLY A 176 5.51 -2.79 -13.74
CA GLY A 176 4.14 -2.60 -14.24
C GLY A 176 3.23 -3.82 -14.00
N ALA A 177 1.92 -3.61 -14.09
CA ALA A 177 0.90 -4.62 -13.83
C ALA A 177 1.05 -5.92 -14.67
N HIS A 178 1.76 -5.86 -15.80
CA HIS A 178 2.05 -7.03 -16.65
C HIS A 178 3.15 -7.94 -16.07
N ARG A 179 3.86 -7.53 -15.03
CA ARG A 179 4.92 -8.27 -14.32
C ARG A 179 4.60 -8.53 -12.85
N VAL A 180 3.74 -7.73 -12.25
CA VAL A 180 3.28 -7.89 -10.87
C VAL A 180 2.20 -8.96 -10.82
N SER A 181 2.21 -9.83 -9.80
CA SER A 181 1.17 -10.84 -9.62
C SER A 181 -0.19 -10.20 -9.26
N ALA A 182 -1.29 -10.86 -9.59
CA ALA A 182 -2.60 -10.39 -9.24
C ALA A 182 -2.77 -10.31 -7.71
N TRP A 183 -2.17 -11.25 -6.95
CA TRP A 183 -2.18 -11.20 -5.50
C TRP A 183 -1.54 -9.90 -4.98
N ALA A 184 -0.36 -9.54 -5.46
CA ALA A 184 0.33 -8.32 -5.04
C ALA A 184 -0.44 -7.04 -5.44
N GLY A 185 -0.96 -7.00 -6.68
CA GLY A 185 -1.76 -5.87 -7.15
C GLY A 185 -3.06 -5.66 -6.35
N ILE A 186 -3.72 -6.74 -5.91
CA ILE A 186 -4.89 -6.67 -5.02
C ILE A 186 -4.47 -6.32 -3.59
N HIS A 187 -3.37 -6.89 -3.10
CA HIS A 187 -2.83 -6.62 -1.76
C HIS A 187 -2.57 -5.13 -1.54
N TYR A 188 -2.11 -4.41 -2.56
CA TYR A 188 -1.91 -2.95 -2.49
C TYR A 188 -3.14 -2.23 -1.92
N PHE A 189 -4.33 -2.61 -2.35
CA PHE A 189 -5.59 -2.01 -1.91
C PHE A 189 -6.16 -2.70 -0.66
N ALA A 190 -6.23 -4.02 -0.68
CA ALA A 190 -6.94 -4.81 0.32
C ALA A 190 -6.28 -4.80 1.71
N SER A 191 -4.96 -4.61 1.77
CA SER A 191 -4.20 -4.54 3.03
C SER A 191 -4.18 -3.14 3.67
N ARG A 192 -4.69 -2.13 2.98
CA ARG A 192 -4.76 -0.73 3.44
C ARG A 192 -6.21 -0.34 3.71
N HIS A 193 -6.69 0.65 3.00
CA HIS A 193 -8.06 1.20 3.16
C HIS A 193 -9.03 0.72 2.07
N GLY A 194 -8.65 -0.29 1.29
CA GLY A 194 -9.41 -0.74 0.15
C GLY A 194 -9.25 0.18 -1.07
N PHE A 195 -10.12 -0.01 -2.04
CA PHE A 195 -10.27 0.90 -3.18
C PHE A 195 -11.67 1.49 -3.12
N HIS A 196 -11.75 2.82 -3.07
CA HIS A 196 -13.02 3.55 -3.01
C HIS A 196 -13.30 4.20 -4.36
N ALA A 197 -14.43 3.85 -4.96
CA ALA A 197 -14.89 4.51 -6.16
C ALA A 197 -15.46 5.91 -5.83
N PRO A 198 -15.29 6.91 -6.71
CA PRO A 198 -15.84 8.23 -6.48
C PRO A 198 -17.33 8.20 -6.20
N GLY A 199 -17.76 8.88 -5.12
CA GLY A 199 -19.15 8.95 -4.68
C GLY A 199 -19.64 7.76 -3.82
N GLU A 200 -18.77 6.82 -3.50
CA GLU A 200 -19.07 5.79 -2.50
C GLU A 200 -18.75 6.32 -1.08
N PRO A 201 -19.54 5.94 -0.05
CA PRO A 201 -19.19 6.28 1.32
C PRO A 201 -17.82 5.70 1.69
N ILE A 202 -17.05 6.47 2.44
CA ILE A 202 -15.85 5.97 3.12
C ILE A 202 -16.35 5.58 4.52
N ASP A 203 -16.42 4.26 4.79
CA ASP A 203 -16.79 3.72 6.08
C ASP A 203 -15.71 3.94 7.15
#